data_30c7a13aaf293ed05b0e58623a087371
#
_entry.id   30c7a13aaf293ed05b0e58623a087371
#
_cell.length_a   1.000
_cell.length_b   1.000
_cell.length_c   1.000
_cell.angle_alpha   90.00
_cell.angle_beta   90.00
_cell.angle_gamma   90.00
#
_symmetry.space_group_name_H-M   'P 1'
#
loop_
_entity.id
_entity.type
_entity.pdbx_description
1 polymer ?
#
loop_
_entity_poly.entity_id
_entity_poly.type
_entity_poly.pdbx_seq_one_letter_code
_entity_poly.pdbx_strand_id
1 'polypeptide(L)'
;MDENYNKKQLLFNQNMKIFYYDIAVSLPLRQCFTYSSELKITKGTRVSVPFGKRKIVGVVIKNIQKPDFLKKAGAIKKIIAVLDEYPLFDKPIFDSILWSSDYYHHPIGEVFNTFIPTELRKINNKKIEALREFSEYSVNEDDKKFDLTKDQEKAVKALSKSKGFSPTLLYGVTGSGKTEVYLRVAETFIKNNKSVLVSVSYTHLTLPTNREV
;
A
#
# COMPACT_ATOMS: atom_id res chain seq x y z
N MET A 1 47.32 -21.51 -13.62
CA MET A 1 46.09 -20.98 -14.31
C MET A 1 45.15 -20.20 -13.39
N ASP A 2 45.50 -19.98 -12.12
CA ASP A 2 44.49 -19.51 -11.12
C ASP A 2 44.63 -18.09 -10.57
N GLU A 3 45.79 -17.43 -10.80
CA GLU A 3 45.94 -16.05 -10.29
C GLU A 3 45.12 -14.98 -11.04
N ASN A 4 44.89 -15.18 -12.34
CA ASN A 4 44.10 -14.26 -13.15
C ASN A 4 42.60 -14.36 -12.91
N TYR A 5 42.10 -15.53 -12.48
CA TYR A 5 40.70 -15.74 -12.13
C TYR A 5 40.38 -15.09 -10.79
N ASN A 6 41.24 -15.23 -9.80
CA ASN A 6 41.10 -14.57 -8.49
C ASN A 6 41.21 -13.04 -8.59
N LYS A 7 42.07 -12.51 -9.44
CA LYS A 7 42.23 -11.08 -9.66
C LYS A 7 40.97 -10.45 -10.35
N LYS A 8 40.37 -11.17 -11.31
CA LYS A 8 39.09 -10.76 -11.93
C LYS A 8 37.91 -10.80 -10.95
N GLN A 9 37.83 -11.81 -10.09
CA GLN A 9 36.81 -11.85 -9.04
C GLN A 9 37.01 -10.76 -7.98
N LEU A 10 38.24 -10.46 -7.60
CA LEU A 10 38.53 -9.34 -6.69
C LEU A 10 38.22 -7.97 -7.31
N LEU A 11 38.49 -7.78 -8.60
CA LEU A 11 38.13 -6.54 -9.32
C LEU A 11 36.61 -6.40 -9.56
N PHE A 12 35.92 -7.54 -9.74
CA PHE A 12 34.45 -7.52 -9.86
C PHE A 12 33.75 -7.16 -8.53
N ASN A 13 34.34 -7.55 -7.41
CA ASN A 13 33.87 -7.22 -6.06
C ASN A 13 34.21 -5.80 -5.62
N GLN A 14 35.14 -5.10 -6.24
CA GLN A 14 35.53 -3.73 -5.84
C GLN A 14 34.62 -2.62 -6.33
N ASN A 15 33.62 -2.90 -7.20
CA ASN A 15 32.73 -1.89 -7.77
C ASN A 15 31.25 -2.04 -7.42
N MET A 16 30.88 -2.95 -6.51
CA MET A 16 29.48 -3.05 -6.09
C MET A 16 29.13 -1.90 -5.13
N LYS A 17 28.32 -0.97 -5.63
CA LYS A 17 27.83 0.16 -4.84
C LYS A 17 26.86 -0.36 -3.78
N ILE A 18 27.23 -0.27 -2.50
CA ILE A 18 26.37 -0.64 -1.38
C ILE A 18 25.53 0.57 -1.00
N PHE A 19 24.21 0.36 -0.90
CA PHE A 19 23.25 1.32 -0.42
C PHE A 19 22.84 0.97 1.01
N TYR A 20 22.51 1.99 1.79
CA TYR A 20 22.04 1.85 3.15
C TYR A 20 20.65 2.44 3.29
N TYR A 21 19.78 1.76 4.03
CA TYR A 21 18.39 2.13 4.15
C TYR A 21 17.94 2.08 5.59
N ASP A 22 17.21 3.11 6.01
CA ASP A 22 16.40 3.04 7.21
C ASP A 22 15.09 2.34 6.89
N ILE A 23 14.81 1.27 7.61
CA ILE A 23 13.66 0.39 7.42
C ILE A 23 12.81 0.40 8.67
N ALA A 24 11.51 0.69 8.50
CA ALA A 24 10.49 0.49 9.51
C ALA A 24 10.07 -0.97 9.53
N VAL A 25 10.18 -1.62 10.67
CA VAL A 25 9.77 -3.01 10.88
C VAL A 25 8.49 -3.06 11.69
N SER A 26 7.60 -4.03 11.40
CA SER A 26 6.31 -4.19 12.09
C SER A 26 6.51 -4.73 13.52
N LEU A 27 7.04 -3.87 14.37
CA LEU A 27 7.29 -4.11 15.79
C LEU A 27 6.97 -2.84 16.58
N PRO A 28 6.63 -2.94 17.88
CA PRO A 28 6.34 -1.80 18.75
C PRO A 28 7.60 -1.01 19.13
N LEU A 29 8.42 -0.67 18.14
CA LEU A 29 9.66 0.06 18.28
C LEU A 29 9.58 1.35 17.47
N ARG A 30 9.86 2.48 18.13
CA ARG A 30 9.77 3.81 17.50
C ARG A 30 10.89 4.09 16.48
N GLN A 31 11.99 3.36 16.57
CA GLN A 31 13.15 3.57 15.71
C GLN A 31 13.07 2.75 14.41
N CYS A 32 13.62 3.30 13.34
CA CYS A 32 13.94 2.52 12.15
C CYS A 32 15.28 1.78 12.35
N PHE A 33 15.48 0.73 11.58
CA PHE A 33 16.70 -0.06 11.60
C PHE A 33 17.44 0.06 10.28
N THR A 34 18.76 0.22 10.34
CA THR A 34 19.58 0.34 9.16
C THR A 34 19.97 -1.03 8.61
N TYR A 35 19.74 -1.20 7.30
CA TYR A 35 20.16 -2.38 6.53
C TYR A 35 20.90 -1.95 5.27
N SER A 36 21.69 -2.87 4.71
CA SER A 36 22.42 -2.66 3.46
C SER A 36 21.83 -3.47 2.32
N SER A 37 22.00 -2.97 1.09
CA SER A 37 21.61 -3.66 -0.14
C SER A 37 22.58 -3.29 -1.27
N GLU A 38 22.78 -4.20 -2.19
CA GLU A 38 23.45 -3.94 -3.47
C GLU A 38 22.47 -3.35 -4.51
N LEU A 39 21.16 -3.48 -4.25
CA LEU A 39 20.11 -2.94 -5.10
C LEU A 39 19.73 -1.53 -4.65
N LYS A 40 19.44 -0.66 -5.63
CA LYS A 40 18.81 0.64 -5.37
C LYS A 40 17.31 0.43 -5.17
N ILE A 41 16.83 0.67 -3.95
CA ILE A 41 15.43 0.43 -3.54
C ILE A 41 14.75 1.76 -3.30
N THR A 42 13.54 1.92 -3.82
CA THR A 42 12.74 3.13 -3.66
C THR A 42 12.05 3.14 -2.29
N LYS A 43 11.85 4.33 -1.70
CA LYS A 43 11.06 4.49 -0.48
C LYS A 43 9.64 3.97 -0.67
N GLY A 44 9.05 3.37 0.37
CA GLY A 44 7.72 2.77 0.31
C GLY A 44 7.70 1.32 -0.17
N THR A 45 8.83 0.76 -0.62
CA THR A 45 8.96 -0.64 -1.04
C THR A 45 9.05 -1.54 0.18
N ARG A 46 8.34 -2.67 0.17
CA ARG A 46 8.46 -3.70 1.20
C ARG A 46 9.70 -4.55 0.95
N VAL A 47 10.36 -4.89 2.03
CA VAL A 47 11.56 -5.74 2.00
C VAL A 47 11.48 -6.80 3.09
N SER A 48 12.12 -7.94 2.86
CA SER A 48 12.37 -8.94 3.89
C SER A 48 13.72 -8.67 4.54
N VAL A 49 13.74 -8.55 5.86
CA VAL A 49 14.95 -8.27 6.62
C VAL A 49 15.15 -9.26 7.77
N PRO A 50 16.40 -9.54 8.15
CA PRO A 50 16.71 -10.38 9.32
C PRO A 50 16.56 -9.54 10.59
N PHE A 51 15.70 -9.97 11.51
CA PHE A 51 15.54 -9.37 12.83
C PHE A 51 15.68 -10.42 13.92
N GLY A 52 16.75 -10.38 14.70
CA GLY A 52 17.14 -11.47 15.60
C GLY A 52 17.34 -12.77 14.82
N LYS A 53 16.59 -13.81 15.20
CA LYS A 53 16.55 -15.12 14.52
C LYS A 53 15.43 -15.23 13.47
N ARG A 54 14.61 -14.20 13.30
CA ARG A 54 13.43 -14.20 12.42
C ARG A 54 13.70 -13.39 11.15
N LYS A 55 12.94 -13.70 10.11
CA LYS A 55 12.79 -12.87 8.92
C LYS A 55 11.46 -12.13 9.03
N ILE A 56 11.47 -10.82 8.90
CA ILE A 56 10.26 -10.00 9.01
C ILE A 56 10.13 -9.07 7.81
N VAL A 57 8.92 -8.63 7.55
CA VAL A 57 8.65 -7.60 6.53
C VAL A 57 8.91 -6.23 7.15
N GLY A 58 9.60 -5.39 6.40
CA GLY A 58 9.78 -3.98 6.70
C GLY A 58 9.49 -3.12 5.48
N VAL A 59 9.35 -1.83 5.68
CA VAL A 59 9.14 -0.83 4.62
C VAL A 59 10.33 0.12 4.60
N VAL A 60 10.87 0.36 3.41
CA VAL A 60 11.97 1.31 3.21
C VAL A 60 11.47 2.74 3.43
N ILE A 61 12.04 3.43 4.41
CA ILE A 61 11.69 4.81 4.74
C ILE A 61 12.52 5.80 3.94
N LYS A 62 13.82 5.61 3.96
CA LYS A 62 14.76 6.46 3.21
C LYS A 62 16.08 5.76 2.91
N ASN A 63 16.74 6.22 1.87
CA ASN A 63 18.15 5.92 1.64
C ASN A 63 18.99 6.84 2.53
N ILE A 64 20.04 6.31 3.12
CA ILE A 64 20.98 7.06 3.97
C ILE A 64 22.40 6.90 3.46
N GLN A 65 23.27 7.82 3.81
CA GLN A 65 24.70 7.66 3.61
C GLN A 65 25.25 6.55 4.52
N LYS A 66 26.43 6.02 4.18
CA LYS A 66 27.09 5.04 5.03
C LYS A 66 27.22 5.58 6.46
N PRO A 67 26.62 4.93 7.46
CA PRO A 67 26.65 5.43 8.83
C PRO A 67 28.06 5.44 9.41
N ASP A 68 28.45 6.53 10.08
CA ASP A 68 29.79 6.67 10.68
C ASP A 68 30.05 5.67 11.81
N PHE A 69 29.00 5.21 12.50
CA PHE A 69 29.11 4.21 13.57
C PHE A 69 29.61 2.84 13.09
N LEU A 70 29.60 2.57 11.78
CA LEU A 70 30.17 1.34 11.20
C LEU A 70 31.65 1.13 11.47
N LYS A 71 32.34 2.19 11.90
CA LYS A 71 33.73 2.07 12.34
C LYS A 71 33.87 1.39 13.70
N LYS A 72 32.79 1.26 14.50
CA LYS A 72 32.78 0.76 15.89
C LYS A 72 31.76 -0.33 16.21
N ALA A 73 30.76 -0.58 15.40
CA ALA A 73 29.68 -1.54 15.68
C ALA A 73 29.59 -2.60 14.57
N GLY A 74 29.16 -3.80 14.95
CA GLY A 74 29.10 -4.98 14.08
C GLY A 74 28.44 -4.74 12.72
N ALA A 75 28.72 -5.65 11.77
CA ALA A 75 28.31 -5.53 10.38
C ALA A 75 26.80 -5.26 10.23
N ILE A 76 26.46 -4.22 9.46
CA ILE A 76 25.07 -3.97 9.07
C ILE A 76 24.54 -5.18 8.31
N LYS A 77 23.38 -5.67 8.76
CA LYS A 77 22.74 -6.82 8.13
C LYS A 77 22.23 -6.45 6.73
N LYS A 78 22.32 -7.38 5.80
CA LYS A 78 21.81 -7.22 4.44
C LYS A 78 20.29 -7.42 4.40
N ILE A 79 19.62 -6.69 3.52
CA ILE A 79 18.24 -6.97 3.10
C ILE A 79 18.24 -8.35 2.44
N ILE A 80 17.28 -9.21 2.83
CA ILE A 80 17.20 -10.59 2.31
C ILE A 80 16.56 -10.59 0.92
N ALA A 81 15.45 -9.87 0.76
CA ALA A 81 14.74 -9.79 -0.51
C ALA A 81 13.94 -8.48 -0.61
N VAL A 82 13.79 -7.98 -1.82
CA VAL A 82 12.82 -6.94 -2.18
C VAL A 82 11.51 -7.66 -2.54
N LEU A 83 10.41 -7.25 -1.93
CA LEU A 83 9.13 -7.95 -2.06
C LEU A 83 8.21 -7.33 -3.11
N ASP A 84 8.46 -6.10 -3.51
CA ASP A 84 7.64 -5.36 -4.46
C ASP A 84 8.50 -4.89 -5.63
N GLU A 85 7.95 -4.96 -6.83
CA GLU A 85 8.55 -4.39 -8.04
C GLU A 85 8.46 -2.86 -8.03
N TYR A 86 7.35 -2.33 -7.49
CA TYR A 86 7.07 -0.89 -7.34
C TYR A 86 6.74 -0.58 -5.87
N PRO A 87 6.93 0.69 -5.43
CA PRO A 87 6.50 1.10 -4.09
C PRO A 87 5.03 0.80 -3.85
N LEU A 88 4.71 0.24 -2.68
CA LEU A 88 3.32 -0.12 -2.32
C LEU A 88 2.45 1.12 -2.13
N PHE A 89 3.07 2.24 -1.73
CA PHE A 89 2.38 3.49 -1.44
C PHE A 89 2.84 4.58 -2.38
N ASP A 90 1.90 5.34 -2.92
CA ASP A 90 2.19 6.60 -3.58
C ASP A 90 2.67 7.66 -2.55
N LYS A 91 3.20 8.77 -3.05
CA LYS A 91 3.76 9.81 -2.18
C LYS A 91 2.76 10.37 -1.16
N PRO A 92 1.50 10.73 -1.51
CA PRO A 92 0.53 11.25 -0.56
C PRO A 92 0.21 10.28 0.58
N ILE A 93 0.01 9.00 0.26
CA ILE A 93 -0.27 7.96 1.28
C ILE A 93 0.96 7.75 2.16
N PHE A 94 2.15 7.65 1.56
CA PHE A 94 3.39 7.48 2.31
C PHE A 94 3.63 8.64 3.29
N ASP A 95 3.45 9.88 2.83
CA ASP A 95 3.61 11.08 3.67
C ASP A 95 2.54 11.12 4.79
N SER A 96 1.30 10.68 4.52
CA SER A 96 0.24 10.55 5.53
C SER A 96 0.56 9.51 6.62
N ILE A 97 1.21 8.40 6.24
CA ILE A 97 1.67 7.37 7.20
C ILE A 97 2.74 7.95 8.11
N LEU A 98 3.74 8.67 7.55
CA LEU A 98 4.78 9.32 8.34
C LEU A 98 4.19 10.35 9.30
N TRP A 99 3.28 11.20 8.79
CA TRP A 99 2.57 12.18 9.62
C TRP A 99 1.77 11.51 10.73
N SER A 100 1.05 10.43 10.46
CA SER A 100 0.27 9.71 11.47
C SER A 100 1.15 9.14 12.58
N SER A 101 2.32 8.60 12.23
CA SER A 101 3.29 8.10 13.21
C SER A 101 3.80 9.21 14.13
N ASP A 102 4.11 10.38 13.57
CA ASP A 102 4.60 11.53 14.30
C ASP A 102 3.51 12.15 15.19
N TYR A 103 2.34 12.42 14.60
CA TYR A 103 1.20 13.06 15.27
C TYR A 103 0.65 12.24 16.43
N TYR A 104 0.48 10.93 16.26
CA TYR A 104 -0.03 10.02 17.29
C TYR A 104 1.07 9.40 18.16
N HIS A 105 2.34 9.77 17.93
CA HIS A 105 3.50 9.19 18.62
C HIS A 105 3.53 7.66 18.59
N HIS A 106 3.04 7.06 17.50
CA HIS A 106 2.94 5.61 17.35
C HIS A 106 4.12 5.03 16.55
N PRO A 107 4.61 3.82 16.89
CA PRO A 107 5.73 3.19 16.18
C PRO A 107 5.47 3.12 14.67
N ILE A 108 6.39 3.69 13.89
CA ILE A 108 6.22 3.82 12.42
C ILE A 108 5.97 2.49 11.71
N GLY A 109 6.61 1.40 12.17
CA GLY A 109 6.41 0.07 11.61
C GLY A 109 5.02 -0.49 11.84
N GLU A 110 4.39 -0.18 12.98
CA GLU A 110 3.01 -0.58 13.27
C GLU A 110 2.02 0.27 12.48
N VAL A 111 2.29 1.56 12.28
CA VAL A 111 1.46 2.42 11.42
C VAL A 111 1.48 1.88 10.00
N PHE A 112 2.65 1.59 9.40
CA PHE A 112 2.73 0.95 8.09
C PHE A 112 1.95 -0.35 8.05
N ASN A 113 2.08 -1.18 9.09
CA ASN A 113 1.37 -2.46 9.16
C ASN A 113 -0.16 -2.28 9.15
N THR A 114 -0.68 -1.20 9.72
CA THR A 114 -2.13 -0.91 9.68
C THR A 114 -2.60 -0.57 8.26
N PHE A 115 -1.79 0.13 7.47
CA PHE A 115 -2.10 0.47 6.08
C PHE A 115 -1.88 -0.68 5.10
N ILE A 116 -1.12 -1.71 5.49
CA ILE A 116 -0.83 -2.87 4.64
C ILE A 116 -1.90 -3.94 4.84
N PRO A 117 -2.59 -4.42 3.79
CA PRO A 117 -3.47 -5.58 3.86
C PRO A 117 -2.80 -6.80 4.49
N THR A 118 -3.56 -7.61 5.21
CA THR A 118 -3.02 -8.74 6.01
C THR A 118 -2.20 -9.72 5.17
N GLU A 119 -2.61 -9.96 3.93
CA GLU A 119 -1.91 -10.84 2.99
C GLU A 119 -0.52 -10.32 2.63
N LEU A 120 -0.40 -9.02 2.50
CA LEU A 120 0.86 -8.34 2.16
C LEU A 120 1.82 -8.17 3.36
N ARG A 121 1.38 -8.46 4.57
CA ARG A 121 2.24 -8.45 5.78
C ARG A 121 3.15 -9.68 5.86
N LYS A 122 2.89 -10.70 5.04
CA LYS A 122 3.65 -11.95 4.99
C LYS A 122 4.69 -11.91 3.87
N ILE A 123 5.79 -12.66 4.07
CA ILE A 123 6.88 -12.74 3.08
C ILE A 123 6.45 -13.53 1.84
N ASN A 124 5.41 -14.39 1.94
CA ASN A 124 5.00 -15.30 0.88
C ASN A 124 3.98 -14.64 -0.06
N ASN A 125 4.39 -14.35 -1.29
CA ASN A 125 3.62 -13.61 -2.29
C ASN A 125 2.63 -14.46 -3.12
N LYS A 126 2.53 -15.78 -2.89
CA LYS A 126 1.69 -16.69 -3.72
C LYS A 126 0.20 -16.29 -3.81
N LYS A 127 -0.32 -15.54 -2.83
CA LYS A 127 -1.71 -15.05 -2.87
C LYS A 127 -1.89 -13.72 -3.63
N ILE A 128 -0.83 -12.98 -3.89
CA ILE A 128 -0.93 -11.67 -4.58
C ILE A 128 -1.22 -11.88 -6.07
N GLU A 129 -0.64 -12.92 -6.67
CA GLU A 129 -0.93 -13.29 -8.06
C GLU A 129 -2.40 -13.68 -8.24
N ALA A 130 -2.96 -14.47 -7.31
CA ALA A 130 -4.38 -14.81 -7.32
C ALA A 130 -5.31 -13.60 -7.12
N LEU A 131 -4.90 -12.57 -6.36
CA LEU A 131 -5.69 -11.34 -6.18
C LEU A 131 -5.67 -10.45 -7.43
N ARG A 132 -4.65 -10.53 -8.27
CA ARG A 132 -4.60 -9.81 -9.56
C ARG A 132 -5.55 -10.39 -10.60
N GLU A 133 -5.84 -11.70 -10.54
CA GLU A 133 -6.78 -12.38 -11.42
C GLU A 133 -8.26 -12.05 -11.12
N PHE A 134 -8.56 -11.51 -9.92
CA PHE A 134 -9.93 -11.13 -9.52
C PHE A 134 -10.41 -9.78 -10.04
N SER A 135 -9.71 -9.14 -10.97
CA SER A 135 -10.02 -7.77 -11.44
C SER A 135 -11.06 -7.68 -12.57
N GLU A 136 -11.64 -8.77 -13.03
CA GLU A 136 -12.72 -8.75 -14.03
C GLU A 136 -14.09 -8.99 -13.39
N TYR A 137 -14.59 -7.98 -12.67
CA TYR A 137 -16.01 -7.95 -12.34
C TYR A 137 -16.81 -7.43 -13.55
N SER A 138 -17.55 -8.31 -14.19
CA SER A 138 -18.61 -7.91 -15.12
C SER A 138 -19.79 -7.35 -14.34
N VAL A 139 -20.14 -6.11 -14.59
CA VAL A 139 -21.38 -5.53 -14.07
C VAL A 139 -22.53 -6.16 -14.87
N ASN A 140 -23.35 -6.99 -14.23
CA ASN A 140 -24.58 -7.48 -14.85
C ASN A 140 -25.54 -6.28 -15.04
N GLU A 141 -25.92 -5.98 -16.28
CA GLU A 141 -26.79 -4.86 -16.64
C GLU A 141 -28.27 -5.05 -16.25
N ASP A 142 -28.64 -6.23 -15.71
CA ASP A 142 -30.03 -6.61 -15.44
C ASP A 142 -30.61 -6.17 -14.09
N ASP A 143 -29.88 -5.39 -13.30
CA ASP A 143 -30.41 -4.87 -12.05
C ASP A 143 -31.49 -3.80 -12.32
N LYS A 144 -32.72 -4.04 -11.84
CA LYS A 144 -33.84 -3.07 -11.88
C LYS A 144 -33.41 -1.74 -11.28
N LYS A 145 -33.15 -0.78 -12.14
CA LYS A 145 -32.81 0.58 -11.71
C LYS A 145 -34.06 1.29 -11.23
N PHE A 146 -34.03 1.75 -10.00
CA PHE A 146 -35.09 2.61 -9.45
C PHE A 146 -35.06 3.98 -10.12
N ASP A 147 -36.24 4.58 -10.40
CA ASP A 147 -36.32 5.95 -10.85
C ASP A 147 -35.87 6.91 -9.75
N LEU A 148 -34.98 7.80 -10.09
CA LEU A 148 -34.49 8.80 -9.16
C LEU A 148 -35.50 9.95 -9.02
N THR A 149 -35.66 10.45 -7.80
CA THR A 149 -36.36 11.71 -7.60
C THR A 149 -35.54 12.88 -8.18
N LYS A 150 -36.24 14.01 -8.46
CA LYS A 150 -35.57 15.22 -9.00
C LYS A 150 -34.37 15.69 -8.14
N ASP A 151 -34.47 15.54 -6.82
CA ASP A 151 -33.40 15.96 -5.92
C ASP A 151 -32.23 14.96 -5.88
N GLN A 152 -32.53 13.67 -5.97
CA GLN A 152 -31.51 12.62 -6.15
C GLN A 152 -30.76 12.82 -7.48
N GLU A 153 -31.47 13.10 -8.58
CA GLU A 153 -30.83 13.41 -9.87
C GLU A 153 -29.88 14.61 -9.79
N LYS A 154 -30.33 15.71 -9.13
CA LYS A 154 -29.47 16.88 -8.90
C LYS A 154 -28.22 16.51 -8.13
N ALA A 155 -28.35 15.71 -7.07
CA ALA A 155 -27.22 15.26 -6.25
C ALA A 155 -26.25 14.41 -7.07
N VAL A 156 -26.74 13.43 -7.84
CA VAL A 156 -25.90 12.60 -8.73
C VAL A 156 -25.16 13.47 -9.75
N LYS A 157 -25.84 14.40 -10.42
CA LYS A 157 -25.22 15.31 -11.39
C LYS A 157 -24.12 16.20 -10.76
N ALA A 158 -24.35 16.67 -9.54
CA ALA A 158 -23.38 17.51 -8.82
C ALA A 158 -22.13 16.70 -8.43
N LEU A 159 -22.32 15.52 -7.86
CA LEU A 159 -21.24 14.64 -7.41
C LEU A 159 -20.42 14.09 -8.58
N SER A 160 -21.06 13.72 -9.68
CA SER A 160 -20.37 13.18 -10.86
C SER A 160 -19.49 14.20 -11.59
N LYS A 161 -19.70 15.51 -11.38
CA LYS A 161 -18.90 16.59 -11.98
C LYS A 161 -17.66 16.96 -11.17
N SER A 162 -17.52 16.46 -9.95
CA SER A 162 -16.40 16.78 -9.07
C SER A 162 -15.07 16.34 -9.68
N LYS A 163 -14.09 17.23 -9.66
CA LYS A 163 -12.72 16.98 -10.10
C LYS A 163 -11.74 17.14 -8.94
N GLY A 164 -10.79 16.20 -8.82
CA GLY A 164 -9.82 16.21 -7.74
C GLY A 164 -10.45 15.94 -6.37
N PHE A 165 -9.82 16.41 -5.31
CA PHE A 165 -10.34 16.28 -3.94
C PHE A 165 -11.46 17.30 -3.70
N SER A 166 -12.68 16.81 -3.50
CA SER A 166 -13.87 17.61 -3.26
C SER A 166 -14.75 16.95 -2.19
N PRO A 167 -14.58 17.32 -0.92
CA PRO A 167 -15.46 16.82 0.15
C PRO A 167 -16.87 17.34 -0.03
N THR A 168 -17.85 16.44 -0.05
CA THR A 168 -19.25 16.79 -0.25
C THR A 168 -20.11 16.11 0.82
N LEU A 169 -20.98 16.87 1.48
CA LEU A 169 -21.96 16.36 2.42
C LEU A 169 -23.31 16.13 1.71
N LEU A 170 -23.73 14.87 1.60
CA LEU A 170 -25.09 14.53 1.16
C LEU A 170 -26.01 14.46 2.39
N TYR A 171 -26.79 15.51 2.59
CA TYR A 171 -27.75 15.60 3.69
C TYR A 171 -29.13 15.07 3.29
N GLY A 172 -29.77 14.28 4.17
CA GLY A 172 -31.11 13.75 3.95
C GLY A 172 -31.55 12.86 5.12
N VAL A 173 -32.87 12.79 5.36
CA VAL A 173 -33.47 11.96 6.41
C VAL A 173 -33.23 10.48 6.15
N THR A 174 -33.41 9.64 7.18
CA THR A 174 -33.35 8.19 7.03
C THR A 174 -34.39 7.72 6.02
N GLY A 175 -34.04 6.79 5.12
CA GLY A 175 -34.95 6.33 4.08
C GLY A 175 -35.09 7.25 2.85
N SER A 176 -34.40 8.40 2.78
CA SER A 176 -34.44 9.30 1.61
C SER A 176 -33.74 8.78 0.34
N GLY A 177 -33.23 7.55 0.36
CA GLY A 177 -32.55 6.95 -0.78
C GLY A 177 -31.16 7.48 -1.04
N LYS A 178 -30.42 7.95 -0.01
CA LYS A 178 -29.00 8.36 -0.14
C LYS A 178 -28.13 7.27 -0.73
N THR A 179 -28.40 6.01 -0.39
CA THR A 179 -27.68 4.86 -0.91
C THR A 179 -27.78 4.75 -2.43
N GLU A 180 -28.98 4.97 -2.98
CA GLU A 180 -29.20 4.97 -4.43
C GLU A 180 -28.35 6.05 -5.13
N VAL A 181 -28.27 7.25 -4.53
CA VAL A 181 -27.40 8.33 -5.03
C VAL A 181 -25.92 7.88 -5.06
N TYR A 182 -25.43 7.24 -3.97
CA TYR A 182 -24.05 6.73 -3.93
C TYR A 182 -23.80 5.67 -5.00
N LEU A 183 -24.74 4.74 -5.19
CA LEU A 183 -24.61 3.67 -6.19
C LEU A 183 -24.58 4.24 -7.62
N ARG A 184 -25.43 5.22 -7.95
CA ARG A 184 -25.43 5.88 -9.27
C ARG A 184 -24.14 6.66 -9.53
N VAL A 185 -23.63 7.35 -8.52
CA VAL A 185 -22.33 8.04 -8.62
C VAL A 185 -21.22 7.04 -8.81
N ALA A 186 -21.21 5.95 -8.03
CA ALA A 186 -20.23 4.87 -8.15
C ALA A 186 -20.24 4.25 -9.56
N GLU A 187 -21.42 3.93 -10.11
CA GLU A 187 -21.58 3.41 -11.47
C GLU A 187 -20.96 4.35 -12.51
N THR A 188 -21.16 5.66 -12.35
CA THR A 188 -20.57 6.65 -13.26
C THR A 188 -19.05 6.64 -13.23
N PHE A 189 -18.43 6.49 -12.05
CA PHE A 189 -16.97 6.42 -11.93
C PHE A 189 -16.42 5.11 -12.45
N ILE A 190 -17.07 3.97 -12.18
CA ILE A 190 -16.66 2.64 -12.66
C ILE A 190 -16.70 2.59 -14.18
N LYS A 191 -17.75 3.12 -14.84
CA LYS A 191 -17.85 3.24 -16.30
C LYS A 191 -16.70 4.07 -16.91
N ASN A 192 -16.08 4.95 -16.13
CA ASN A 192 -14.93 5.73 -16.52
C ASN A 192 -13.60 5.09 -16.05
N ASN A 193 -13.56 3.78 -15.81
CA ASN A 193 -12.40 3.01 -15.34
C ASN A 193 -11.75 3.58 -14.06
N LYS A 194 -12.56 4.10 -13.14
CA LYS A 194 -12.10 4.58 -11.83
C LYS A 194 -12.55 3.64 -10.73
N SER A 195 -11.75 3.50 -9.68
CA SER A 195 -12.09 2.73 -8.50
C SER A 195 -12.99 3.54 -7.57
N VAL A 196 -13.92 2.85 -6.89
CA VAL A 196 -14.82 3.45 -5.89
C VAL A 196 -14.69 2.66 -4.58
N LEU A 197 -14.56 3.37 -3.47
CA LEU A 197 -14.59 2.80 -2.11
C LEU A 197 -15.82 3.30 -1.38
N VAL A 198 -16.70 2.39 -0.95
CA VAL A 198 -17.86 2.70 -0.11
C VAL A 198 -17.60 2.17 1.29
N SER A 199 -17.53 3.08 2.28
CA SER A 199 -17.36 2.72 3.69
C SER A 199 -18.63 3.01 4.46
N VAL A 200 -19.18 2.01 5.15
CA VAL A 200 -20.41 2.10 5.91
C VAL A 200 -20.23 1.59 7.33
N SER A 201 -20.94 2.19 8.27
CA SER A 201 -20.90 1.80 9.69
C SER A 201 -21.97 0.76 10.09
N TYR A 202 -22.81 0.32 9.16
CA TYR A 202 -23.87 -0.65 9.39
C TYR A 202 -23.70 -1.88 8.49
N THR A 203 -24.13 -3.05 9.00
CA THR A 203 -23.87 -4.36 8.40
C THR A 203 -24.90 -4.80 7.35
N HIS A 204 -25.90 -3.99 7.02
CA HIS A 204 -27.02 -4.36 6.15
C HIS A 204 -26.97 -3.74 4.73
N LEU A 205 -25.78 -3.43 4.23
CA LEU A 205 -25.63 -3.18 2.81
C LEU A 205 -25.44 -4.54 2.10
N THR A 206 -26.55 -5.23 1.83
CA THR A 206 -26.55 -6.29 0.85
C THR A 206 -26.41 -5.63 -0.52
N LEU A 207 -25.17 -5.42 -0.96
CA LEU A 207 -24.92 -5.34 -2.39
C LEU A 207 -25.37 -6.71 -2.94
N PRO A 208 -26.08 -6.77 -4.07
CA PRO A 208 -26.35 -8.02 -4.73
C PRO A 208 -25.02 -8.63 -5.18
N THR A 209 -24.40 -9.35 -4.27
CA THR A 209 -23.29 -10.23 -4.60
C THR A 209 -23.95 -11.55 -4.95
N ASN A 210 -24.00 -11.90 -6.22
CA ASN A 210 -24.23 -13.29 -6.61
C ASN A 210 -23.16 -14.15 -5.96
N ARG A 211 -23.47 -14.62 -4.75
CA ARG A 211 -22.90 -15.84 -4.22
C ARG A 211 -23.83 -16.94 -4.69
N GLU A 212 -23.54 -17.51 -5.81
CA GLU A 212 -23.91 -18.89 -6.05
C GLU A 212 -22.67 -19.74 -5.78
N VAL A 213 -22.90 -20.73 -4.96
CA VAL A 213 -22.06 -21.77 -4.40
C VAL A 213 -21.35 -22.60 -5.47
#